data_d467fca04dcb3d592697d17a988ede92
#
_entry.id   d467fca04dcb3d592697d17a988ede92
#
_cell.length_a   1.000
_cell.length_b   1.000
_cell.length_c   1.000
_cell.angle_alpha   90.00
_cell.angle_beta   90.00
_cell.angle_gamma   90.00
#
_symmetry.space_group_name_H-M   'P 1'
#
loop_
_entity.id
_entity.type
_entity.pdbx_description
1 polymer ?
#
loop_
_entity_poly.entity_id
_entity_poly.type
_entity_poly.pdbx_seq_one_letter_code
_entity_poly.pdbx_strand_id
1 'polypeptide(L)'
;LEAQLAALKAVSKESGDTTASSTRRQPKRQALPEHLKRVDHHHEPQSTTCGCGQAMVRIGEDVSERLDIIPAQFFVHRHIRGKWTCKCCQTLVQEPVEPQVIDKGMPTAGLVAHTTVSRFVDHIPYYRQEQINARSGIHTPRSTLASWSGQAGAALIPLYDAHRKFVLSCSVVHADETPVAMLDPGAGKTKRAYIWAYARSGFDVSPGVVYEFCVGRGAKYPLEFLK
;
A
#
# COMPACT_ATOMS: atom_id res chain seq x y z
N LEU A 1 3.16 58.46 2.22
CA LEU A 1 3.69 57.28 1.52
C LEU A 1 4.92 56.71 2.23
N GLU A 2 5.90 57.53 2.64
CA GLU A 2 7.11 57.05 3.34
C GLU A 2 6.83 56.44 4.73
N ALA A 3 5.87 57.00 5.51
CA ALA A 3 5.47 56.46 6.81
C ALA A 3 4.76 55.07 6.67
N GLN A 4 4.01 54.86 5.62
CA GLN A 4 3.38 53.55 5.33
C GLN A 4 4.40 52.50 4.88
N LEU A 5 5.42 52.89 4.13
CA LEU A 5 6.52 52.00 3.75
C LEU A 5 7.42 51.62 4.95
N ALA A 6 7.59 52.53 5.92
CA ALA A 6 8.32 52.23 7.15
C ALA A 6 7.57 51.26 8.06
N ALA A 7 6.23 51.40 8.15
CA ALA A 7 5.39 50.46 8.88
C ALA A 7 5.37 49.05 8.30
N LEU A 8 5.32 48.93 6.96
CA LEU A 8 5.40 47.64 6.25
C LEU A 8 6.78 46.99 6.41
N LYS A 9 7.87 47.74 6.48
CA LYS A 9 9.21 47.21 6.73
C LYS A 9 9.43 46.79 8.17
N ALA A 10 8.73 47.40 9.15
CA ALA A 10 8.78 46.99 10.55
C ALA A 10 8.05 45.63 10.75
N VAL A 11 6.89 45.43 10.12
CA VAL A 11 6.13 44.18 10.20
C VAL A 11 6.89 43.02 9.53
N SER A 12 7.67 43.27 8.47
CA SER A 12 8.48 42.24 7.82
C SER A 12 9.76 41.86 8.58
N LYS A 13 10.17 42.62 9.59
CA LYS A 13 11.35 42.34 10.40
C LYS A 13 11.07 41.53 11.65
N GLU A 14 9.80 41.45 12.08
CA GLU A 14 9.39 40.58 13.21
C GLU A 14 9.02 39.15 12.83
N SER A 15 8.99 38.82 11.54
CA SER A 15 8.72 37.46 11.05
C SER A 15 9.99 36.66 10.69
N GLY A 16 11.15 37.14 11.11
CA GLY A 16 12.41 36.44 10.93
C GLY A 16 12.90 35.84 12.24
N ASP A 17 12.85 34.55 12.31
CA ASP A 17 13.51 33.64 13.25
C ASP A 17 12.60 32.91 14.24
N THR A 18 11.81 32.00 13.70
CA THR A 18 11.48 30.75 14.39
C THR A 18 11.72 29.61 13.41
N THR A 19 12.95 29.18 13.30
CA THR A 19 13.29 27.82 12.88
C THR A 19 12.79 26.86 13.94
N ALA A 20 11.46 26.70 14.03
CA ALA A 20 10.88 25.55 14.65
C ALA A 20 11.30 24.35 13.82
N SER A 21 12.32 23.60 14.28
CA SER A 21 12.59 22.26 13.82
C SER A 21 11.29 21.48 14.02
N SER A 22 10.49 21.33 12.97
CA SER A 22 9.36 20.44 12.96
C SER A 22 9.96 19.05 13.08
N THR A 23 10.15 18.57 14.31
CA THR A 23 10.26 17.15 14.58
C THR A 23 9.07 16.51 13.88
N ARG A 24 9.31 15.87 12.73
CA ARG A 24 8.33 15.04 12.04
C ARG A 24 7.80 14.06 13.08
N ARG A 25 6.64 14.39 13.66
CA ARG A 25 5.91 13.43 14.49
C ARG A 25 5.67 12.23 13.60
N GLN A 26 6.34 11.13 13.89
CA GLN A 26 6.00 9.85 13.27
C GLN A 26 4.51 9.63 13.55
N PRO A 27 3.68 9.36 12.53
CA PRO A 27 2.27 9.13 12.74
C PRO A 27 2.13 7.94 13.68
N LYS A 28 1.63 8.17 14.90
CA LYS A 28 1.29 7.09 15.82
C LYS A 28 0.15 6.29 15.19
N ARG A 29 0.29 4.98 15.13
CA ARG A 29 -0.75 4.05 14.69
C ARG A 29 -2.00 4.33 15.53
N GLN A 30 -3.09 4.73 14.89
CA GLN A 30 -4.37 4.93 15.57
C GLN A 30 -4.97 3.57 15.92
N ALA A 31 -5.50 3.42 17.14
CA ALA A 31 -6.18 2.20 17.52
C ALA A 31 -7.40 1.95 16.62
N LEU A 32 -7.64 0.68 16.29
CA LEU A 32 -8.81 0.31 15.50
C LEU A 32 -10.10 0.46 16.34
N PRO A 33 -11.22 0.92 15.74
CA PRO A 33 -12.48 1.14 16.48
C PRO A 33 -12.96 -0.13 17.18
N GLU A 34 -13.40 0.00 18.43
CA GLU A 34 -13.82 -1.13 19.28
C GLU A 34 -15.11 -1.81 18.79
N HIS A 35 -15.98 -1.07 18.10
CA HIS A 35 -17.27 -1.60 17.61
C HIS A 35 -17.12 -2.58 16.44
N LEU A 36 -15.91 -2.66 15.79
CA LEU A 36 -15.69 -3.59 14.69
C LEU A 36 -15.57 -5.03 15.22
N LYS A 37 -16.18 -5.97 14.49
CA LYS A 37 -16.03 -7.40 14.77
C LYS A 37 -14.56 -7.82 14.75
N ARG A 38 -14.10 -8.54 15.77
CA ARG A 38 -12.78 -9.17 15.84
C ARG A 38 -12.89 -10.64 15.49
N VAL A 39 -11.98 -11.11 14.66
CA VAL A 39 -11.79 -12.53 14.34
C VAL A 39 -10.42 -12.91 14.88
N ASP A 40 -10.39 -13.75 15.90
CA ASP A 40 -9.14 -14.15 16.55
C ASP A 40 -8.50 -15.30 15.80
N HIS A 41 -7.21 -15.14 15.49
CA HIS A 41 -6.35 -16.16 14.90
C HIS A 41 -5.24 -16.47 15.90
N HIS A 42 -5.27 -17.66 16.47
CA HIS A 42 -4.25 -18.13 17.41
C HIS A 42 -3.13 -18.81 16.64
N HIS A 43 -1.91 -18.29 16.77
CA HIS A 43 -0.70 -18.86 16.20
C HIS A 43 0.11 -19.50 17.34
N GLU A 44 0.01 -20.83 17.46
CA GLU A 44 0.72 -21.59 18.45
C GLU A 44 1.81 -22.46 17.79
N PRO A 45 2.96 -22.67 18.43
CA PRO A 45 4.01 -23.52 17.88
C PRO A 45 3.52 -24.96 17.74
N GLN A 46 3.98 -25.66 16.71
CA GLN A 46 3.62 -27.06 16.44
C GLN A 46 3.94 -28.01 17.61
N SER A 47 4.92 -27.66 18.45
CA SER A 47 5.26 -28.39 19.66
C SER A 47 5.60 -27.43 20.78
N THR A 48 5.03 -27.67 21.93
CA THR A 48 5.34 -26.98 23.20
C THR A 48 6.31 -27.80 24.09
N THR A 49 6.98 -28.81 23.50
CA THR A 49 8.03 -29.60 24.18
C THR A 49 9.39 -29.03 23.77
N CYS A 50 10.21 -28.68 24.77
CA CYS A 50 11.57 -28.22 24.52
C CYS A 50 12.46 -29.39 24.06
N GLY A 51 13.54 -29.09 23.32
CA GLY A 51 14.56 -30.10 22.95
C GLY A 51 15.21 -30.82 24.15
N CYS A 52 15.08 -30.29 25.38
CA CYS A 52 15.50 -30.95 26.61
C CYS A 52 14.44 -31.92 27.20
N GLY A 53 13.31 -32.13 26.50
CA GLY A 53 12.24 -33.05 26.92
C GLY A 53 11.23 -32.46 27.92
N GLN A 54 11.40 -31.20 28.37
CA GLN A 54 10.48 -30.55 29.30
C GLN A 54 9.37 -29.81 28.58
N ALA A 55 8.15 -29.80 29.14
CA ALA A 55 7.05 -28.98 28.65
C ALA A 55 7.35 -27.51 28.89
N MET A 56 7.13 -26.68 27.85
CA MET A 56 7.24 -25.23 27.93
C MET A 56 6.02 -24.62 28.62
N VAL A 57 6.21 -23.47 29.25
CA VAL A 57 5.12 -22.72 29.89
C VAL A 57 4.88 -21.45 29.10
N ARG A 58 3.60 -21.16 28.84
CA ARG A 58 3.18 -19.90 28.22
C ARG A 58 3.44 -18.74 29.19
N ILE A 59 4.26 -17.77 28.77
CA ILE A 59 4.65 -16.61 29.60
C ILE A 59 3.96 -15.33 29.19
N GLY A 60 3.23 -15.34 28.07
CA GLY A 60 2.52 -14.19 27.56
C GLY A 60 2.05 -14.40 26.14
N GLU A 61 1.53 -13.33 25.55
CA GLU A 61 1.11 -13.28 24.15
C GLU A 61 1.40 -11.90 23.56
N ASP A 62 1.69 -11.86 22.26
CA ASP A 62 1.69 -10.63 21.47
C ASP A 62 0.42 -10.58 20.64
N VAL A 63 -0.37 -9.51 20.78
CA VAL A 63 -1.58 -9.30 20.01
C VAL A 63 -1.29 -8.23 18.94
N SER A 64 -1.52 -8.57 17.68
CA SER A 64 -1.48 -7.62 16.59
C SER A 64 -2.82 -7.60 15.85
N GLU A 65 -3.32 -6.43 15.55
CA GLU A 65 -4.61 -6.25 14.89
C GLU A 65 -4.40 -5.80 13.44
N ARG A 66 -5.18 -6.37 12.52
CA ARG A 66 -5.21 -6.00 11.10
C ARG A 66 -6.64 -5.76 10.67
N LEU A 67 -6.84 -4.69 9.90
CA LEU A 67 -8.16 -4.35 9.37
C LEU A 67 -8.39 -5.08 8.05
N ASP A 68 -9.55 -5.70 7.93
CA ASP A 68 -10.03 -6.35 6.71
C ASP A 68 -11.43 -5.87 6.34
N ILE A 69 -11.93 -6.22 5.14
CA ILE A 69 -13.24 -5.83 4.63
C ILE A 69 -13.92 -7.01 3.92
N ILE A 70 -15.15 -7.29 4.28
CA ILE A 70 -16.11 -7.93 3.38
C ILE A 70 -16.86 -6.79 2.68
N PRO A 71 -17.20 -6.85 1.37
CA PRO A 71 -17.85 -5.74 0.68
C PRO A 71 -18.97 -5.13 1.53
N ALA A 72 -18.88 -3.82 1.80
CA ALA A 72 -19.71 -3.03 2.70
C ALA A 72 -19.55 -3.30 4.22
N GLN A 73 -18.62 -4.13 4.67
CA GLN A 73 -18.39 -4.37 6.10
C GLN A 73 -16.89 -4.44 6.43
N PHE A 74 -16.42 -3.58 7.34
CA PHE A 74 -15.08 -3.69 7.90
C PHE A 74 -15.07 -4.63 9.11
N PHE A 75 -14.02 -5.41 9.27
CA PHE A 75 -13.75 -6.22 10.45
C PHE A 75 -12.25 -6.30 10.72
N VAL A 76 -11.88 -6.76 11.90
CA VAL A 76 -10.49 -6.77 12.37
C VAL A 76 -10.04 -8.21 12.60
N HIS A 77 -8.92 -8.59 11.97
CA HIS A 77 -8.19 -9.81 12.33
C HIS A 77 -7.25 -9.52 13.50
N ARG A 78 -7.39 -10.22 14.60
CA ARG A 78 -6.47 -10.19 15.72
C ARG A 78 -5.55 -11.39 15.65
N HIS A 79 -4.26 -11.16 15.44
CA HIS A 79 -3.25 -12.21 15.44
C HIS A 79 -2.62 -12.29 16.83
N ILE A 80 -2.97 -13.35 17.57
CA ILE A 80 -2.55 -13.59 18.95
C ILE A 80 -1.45 -14.64 18.91
N ARG A 81 -0.22 -14.26 19.32
CA ARG A 81 0.96 -15.15 19.32
C ARG A 81 1.38 -15.44 20.75
N GLY A 82 1.18 -16.67 21.20
CA GLY A 82 1.65 -17.12 22.49
C GLY A 82 3.19 -17.10 22.56
N LYS A 83 3.74 -16.63 23.69
CA LYS A 83 5.16 -16.72 24.02
C LYS A 83 5.36 -17.89 24.98
N TRP A 84 6.13 -18.87 24.56
CA TRP A 84 6.39 -20.09 25.32
C TRP A 84 7.84 -20.16 25.78
N THR A 85 8.06 -20.43 27.03
CA THR A 85 9.43 -20.60 27.57
C THR A 85 9.61 -21.91 28.28
N CYS A 86 10.79 -22.49 28.14
CA CYS A 86 11.20 -23.64 28.91
C CYS A 86 11.79 -23.19 30.27
N LYS A 87 11.26 -23.68 31.36
CA LYS A 87 11.79 -23.35 32.70
C LYS A 87 13.20 -23.93 32.97
N CYS A 88 13.57 -24.99 32.25
CA CYS A 88 14.88 -25.65 32.41
C CYS A 88 15.98 -24.89 31.65
N CYS A 89 15.84 -24.75 30.32
CA CYS A 89 16.89 -24.18 29.47
C CYS A 89 16.62 -22.71 29.03
N GLN A 90 15.52 -22.09 29.49
CA GLN A 90 15.12 -20.70 29.21
C GLN A 90 14.95 -20.40 27.70
N THR A 91 14.86 -21.44 26.87
CA THR A 91 14.56 -21.26 25.45
C THR A 91 13.17 -20.61 25.26
N LEU A 92 13.10 -19.55 24.47
CA LEU A 92 11.87 -18.86 24.09
C LEU A 92 11.43 -19.31 22.69
N VAL A 93 10.16 -19.67 22.53
CA VAL A 93 9.54 -20.02 21.24
C VAL A 93 8.29 -19.17 21.05
N GLN A 94 8.16 -18.58 19.86
CA GLN A 94 6.97 -17.84 19.43
C GLN A 94 6.78 -18.08 17.94
N GLU A 95 5.55 -18.49 17.54
CA GLU A 95 5.23 -18.71 16.14
C GLU A 95 5.17 -17.36 15.38
N PRO A 96 5.80 -17.24 14.20
CA PRO A 96 5.69 -16.06 13.37
C PRO A 96 4.29 -15.96 12.75
N VAL A 97 3.87 -14.72 12.42
CA VAL A 97 2.68 -14.48 11.58
C VAL A 97 3.09 -14.69 10.13
N GLU A 98 2.17 -15.21 9.31
CA GLU A 98 2.37 -15.36 7.88
C GLU A 98 2.77 -14.04 7.21
N PRO A 99 3.69 -14.07 6.21
CA PRO A 99 4.07 -12.90 5.45
C PRO A 99 2.87 -12.23 4.80
N GLN A 100 2.85 -10.91 4.80
CA GLN A 100 1.80 -10.10 4.20
C GLN A 100 2.37 -9.21 3.11
N VAL A 101 1.54 -8.83 2.13
CA VAL A 101 1.92 -7.92 1.03
C VAL A 101 2.45 -6.59 1.59
N ILE A 102 1.84 -6.11 2.68
CA ILE A 102 2.30 -4.93 3.41
C ILE A 102 2.79 -5.39 4.78
N ASP A 103 4.10 -5.59 4.87
CA ASP A 103 4.72 -6.02 6.12
C ASP A 103 4.50 -4.99 7.23
N LYS A 104 4.18 -5.47 8.44
CA LYS A 104 3.84 -4.63 9.61
C LYS A 104 2.73 -3.61 9.32
N GLY A 105 2.02 -3.77 8.21
CA GLY A 105 0.90 -2.93 7.80
C GLY A 105 -0.37 -3.18 8.60
N MET A 106 -1.31 -2.22 8.53
CA MET A 106 -2.64 -2.36 9.10
C MET A 106 -3.58 -3.20 8.20
N PRO A 107 -3.52 -3.09 6.85
CA PRO A 107 -4.48 -3.78 5.99
C PRO A 107 -4.10 -5.25 5.79
N THR A 108 -5.13 -6.08 5.62
CA THR A 108 -4.97 -7.41 5.04
C THR A 108 -4.84 -7.32 3.52
N ALA A 109 -4.45 -8.44 2.88
CA ALA A 109 -4.44 -8.53 1.41
C ALA A 109 -5.82 -8.24 0.80
N GLY A 110 -6.91 -8.64 1.47
CA GLY A 110 -8.29 -8.36 1.03
C GLY A 110 -8.61 -6.87 0.98
N LEU A 111 -8.24 -6.11 2.02
CA LEU A 111 -8.45 -4.66 2.04
C LEU A 111 -7.59 -3.93 1.01
N VAL A 112 -6.36 -4.39 0.79
CA VAL A 112 -5.47 -3.85 -0.26
C VAL A 112 -6.05 -4.11 -1.65
N ALA A 113 -6.54 -5.33 -1.91
CA ALA A 113 -7.19 -5.69 -3.16
C ALA A 113 -8.45 -4.83 -3.41
N HIS A 114 -9.32 -4.69 -2.39
CA HIS A 114 -10.50 -3.82 -2.49
C HIS A 114 -10.13 -2.38 -2.83
N THR A 115 -9.12 -1.80 -2.15
CA THR A 115 -8.64 -0.43 -2.42
C THR A 115 -8.14 -0.28 -3.85
N THR A 116 -7.38 -1.26 -4.34
CA THR A 116 -6.76 -1.26 -5.67
C THR A 116 -7.81 -1.43 -6.77
N VAL A 117 -8.73 -2.39 -6.62
CA VAL A 117 -9.85 -2.62 -7.56
C VAL A 117 -10.73 -1.38 -7.63
N SER A 118 -11.16 -0.86 -6.47
CA SER A 118 -11.96 0.38 -6.42
C SER A 118 -11.28 1.55 -7.13
N ARG A 119 -9.95 1.65 -7.06
CA ARG A 119 -9.20 2.74 -7.71
C ARG A 119 -9.06 2.55 -9.22
N PHE A 120 -8.70 1.36 -9.68
CA PHE A 120 -8.26 1.13 -11.05
C PHE A 120 -9.34 0.49 -11.93
N VAL A 121 -10.25 -0.28 -11.36
CA VAL A 121 -11.36 -0.92 -12.08
C VAL A 121 -12.64 -0.08 -11.96
N ASP A 122 -12.99 0.34 -10.73
CA ASP A 122 -14.22 1.09 -10.46
C ASP A 122 -14.05 2.61 -10.60
N HIS A 123 -12.83 3.08 -10.90
CA HIS A 123 -12.47 4.49 -11.09
C HIS A 123 -12.80 5.40 -9.89
N ILE A 124 -12.85 4.86 -8.66
CA ILE A 124 -13.10 5.61 -7.43
C ILE A 124 -11.80 6.27 -6.95
N PRO A 125 -11.67 7.61 -6.97
CA PRO A 125 -10.47 8.30 -6.51
C PRO A 125 -10.23 8.05 -5.00
N TYR A 126 -8.96 8.06 -4.56
CA TYR A 126 -8.62 7.83 -3.15
C TYR A 126 -9.33 8.78 -2.18
N TYR A 127 -9.51 10.07 -2.54
CA TYR A 127 -10.22 11.01 -1.69
C TYR A 127 -11.69 10.59 -1.46
N ARG A 128 -12.32 9.95 -2.46
CA ARG A 128 -13.69 9.42 -2.32
C ARG A 128 -13.70 8.13 -1.50
N GLN A 129 -12.72 7.26 -1.69
CA GLN A 129 -12.55 6.06 -0.85
C GLN A 129 -12.34 6.43 0.62
N GLU A 130 -11.51 7.45 0.91
CA GLU A 130 -11.32 8.01 2.24
C GLU A 130 -12.66 8.45 2.87
N GLN A 131 -13.50 9.16 2.11
CA GLN A 131 -14.84 9.59 2.56
C GLN A 131 -15.81 8.41 2.73
N ILE A 132 -15.73 7.38 1.87
CA ILE A 132 -16.56 6.17 2.00
C ILE A 132 -16.18 5.42 3.27
N ASN A 133 -14.90 5.20 3.52
CA ASN A 133 -14.39 4.53 4.71
C ASN A 133 -14.75 5.29 6.00
N ALA A 134 -14.66 6.62 5.96
CA ALA A 134 -15.00 7.48 7.10
C ALA A 134 -16.45 7.31 7.55
N ARG A 135 -17.39 6.98 6.64
CA ARG A 135 -18.80 6.69 7.00
C ARG A 135 -18.95 5.44 7.87
N SER A 136 -17.98 4.52 7.77
CA SER A 136 -17.90 3.32 8.63
C SER A 136 -17.00 3.53 9.86
N GLY A 137 -16.61 4.79 10.16
CA GLY A 137 -15.71 5.12 11.27
C GLY A 137 -14.23 4.80 11.02
N ILE A 138 -13.85 4.47 9.78
CA ILE A 138 -12.47 4.15 9.42
C ILE A 138 -11.82 5.35 8.73
N HIS A 139 -10.91 6.01 9.46
CA HIS A 139 -10.18 7.18 8.97
C HIS A 139 -8.82 6.77 8.38
N THR A 140 -8.80 6.49 7.08
CA THR A 140 -7.58 6.14 6.36
C THR A 140 -7.24 7.25 5.37
N PRO A 141 -6.18 8.02 5.59
CA PRO A 141 -5.78 9.10 4.68
C PRO A 141 -5.53 8.60 3.25
N ARG A 142 -5.92 9.40 2.26
CA ARG A 142 -5.70 9.08 0.84
C ARG A 142 -4.24 8.76 0.49
N SER A 143 -3.27 9.38 1.19
CA SER A 143 -1.85 9.07 1.03
C SER A 143 -1.51 7.65 1.45
N THR A 144 -2.17 7.14 2.49
CA THR A 144 -2.03 5.75 2.95
C THR A 144 -2.63 4.78 1.95
N LEU A 145 -3.83 5.06 1.41
CA LEU A 145 -4.47 4.25 0.36
C LEU A 145 -3.59 4.19 -0.90
N ALA A 146 -3.00 5.32 -1.30
CA ALA A 146 -2.08 5.38 -2.42
C ALA A 146 -0.79 4.56 -2.16
N SER A 147 -0.25 4.63 -0.94
CA SER A 147 0.90 3.83 -0.53
C SER A 147 0.62 2.32 -0.58
N TRP A 148 -0.57 1.89 -0.12
CA TRP A 148 -0.97 0.48 -0.21
C TRP A 148 -1.04 -0.01 -1.65
N SER A 149 -1.64 0.78 -2.55
CA SER A 149 -1.70 0.43 -3.98
C SER A 149 -0.30 0.38 -4.62
N GLY A 150 0.60 1.28 -4.23
CA GLY A 150 1.99 1.27 -4.70
C GLY A 150 2.75 0.01 -4.26
N GLN A 151 2.59 -0.39 -2.98
CA GLN A 151 3.21 -1.61 -2.44
C GLN A 151 2.61 -2.88 -3.08
N ALA A 152 1.29 -2.91 -3.30
CA ALA A 152 0.63 -3.99 -4.04
C ALA A 152 1.17 -4.09 -5.47
N GLY A 153 1.32 -2.95 -6.16
CA GLY A 153 1.92 -2.91 -7.50
C GLY A 153 3.33 -3.48 -7.51
N ALA A 154 4.17 -3.10 -6.54
CA ALA A 154 5.52 -3.65 -6.40
C ALA A 154 5.52 -5.18 -6.17
N ALA A 155 4.61 -5.68 -5.32
CA ALA A 155 4.48 -7.11 -5.07
C ALA A 155 3.96 -7.90 -6.30
N LEU A 156 3.24 -7.25 -7.20
CA LEU A 156 2.70 -7.85 -8.43
C LEU A 156 3.69 -7.84 -9.61
N ILE A 157 4.88 -7.24 -9.47
CA ILE A 157 5.89 -7.19 -10.56
C ILE A 157 6.18 -8.56 -11.15
N PRO A 158 6.41 -9.64 -10.38
CA PRO A 158 6.68 -10.96 -10.98
C PRO A 158 5.53 -11.49 -11.84
N LEU A 159 4.29 -11.22 -11.42
CA LEU A 159 3.10 -11.59 -12.21
C LEU A 159 2.97 -10.73 -13.46
N TYR A 160 3.25 -9.42 -13.34
CA TYR A 160 3.30 -8.51 -14.48
C TYR A 160 4.34 -8.97 -15.52
N ASP A 161 5.54 -9.33 -15.08
CA ASP A 161 6.61 -9.81 -15.96
C ASP A 161 6.25 -11.12 -16.66
N ALA A 162 5.61 -12.05 -15.95
CA ALA A 162 5.09 -13.29 -16.54
C ALA A 162 3.99 -12.99 -17.57
N HIS A 163 3.07 -12.10 -17.25
CA HIS A 163 2.01 -11.67 -18.17
C HIS A 163 2.55 -10.91 -19.38
N ARG A 164 3.54 -10.03 -19.19
CA ARG A 164 4.24 -9.36 -20.30
C ARG A 164 4.85 -10.38 -21.26
N LYS A 165 5.58 -11.37 -20.76
CA LYS A 165 6.16 -12.45 -21.58
C LYS A 165 5.07 -13.20 -22.35
N PHE A 166 3.95 -13.51 -21.71
CA PHE A 166 2.80 -14.13 -22.36
C PHE A 166 2.23 -13.26 -23.49
N VAL A 167 2.02 -11.97 -23.25
CA VAL A 167 1.49 -11.06 -24.28
C VAL A 167 2.46 -10.94 -25.46
N LEU A 168 3.77 -10.80 -25.19
CA LEU A 168 4.78 -10.66 -26.25
C LEU A 168 5.11 -11.97 -26.99
N SER A 169 4.64 -13.13 -26.51
CA SER A 169 4.86 -14.42 -27.20
C SER A 169 3.97 -14.65 -28.43
N CYS A 170 3.04 -13.72 -28.72
CA CYS A 170 2.17 -13.84 -29.89
C CYS A 170 2.87 -13.44 -31.19
N SER A 171 2.29 -13.83 -32.32
CA SER A 171 2.83 -13.51 -33.65
C SER A 171 2.63 -12.04 -34.05
N VAL A 172 1.58 -11.39 -33.53
CA VAL A 172 1.24 -10.00 -33.82
C VAL A 172 0.80 -9.31 -32.54
N VAL A 173 1.50 -8.21 -32.20
CA VAL A 173 1.15 -7.30 -31.09
C VAL A 173 0.59 -6.00 -31.66
N HIS A 174 -0.58 -5.60 -31.19
CA HIS A 174 -1.12 -4.26 -31.41
C HIS A 174 -0.65 -3.35 -30.31
N ALA A 175 -0.18 -2.15 -30.66
CA ALA A 175 0.28 -1.15 -29.69
C ALA A 175 -0.42 0.18 -29.93
N ASP A 176 -0.88 0.81 -28.85
CA ASP A 176 -1.51 2.13 -28.85
C ASP A 176 -1.15 2.90 -27.57
N GLU A 177 -1.19 4.21 -27.62
CA GLU A 177 -0.87 5.06 -26.47
C GLU A 177 -1.99 6.03 -26.10
N THR A 178 -2.22 6.20 -24.80
CA THR A 178 -3.20 7.15 -24.24
C THR A 178 -2.48 8.18 -23.38
N PRO A 179 -2.71 9.50 -23.58
CA PRO A 179 -2.13 10.53 -22.74
C PRO A 179 -2.77 10.53 -21.35
N VAL A 180 -1.94 10.68 -20.31
CA VAL A 180 -2.37 10.80 -18.92
C VAL A 180 -1.70 12.00 -18.25
N ALA A 181 -2.39 12.62 -17.29
CA ALA A 181 -1.82 13.70 -16.50
C ALA A 181 -1.01 13.11 -15.33
N MET A 182 0.28 13.41 -15.30
CA MET A 182 1.18 13.05 -14.20
C MET A 182 1.40 14.27 -13.30
N LEU A 183 1.36 14.08 -11.99
CA LEU A 183 1.72 15.14 -11.05
C LEU A 183 3.21 15.49 -11.20
N ASP A 184 3.51 16.77 -11.20
CA ASP A 184 4.87 17.32 -11.23
C ASP A 184 5.08 18.16 -9.96
N PRO A 185 5.52 17.53 -8.84
CA PRO A 185 5.67 18.21 -7.56
C PRO A 185 6.62 19.40 -7.66
N GLY A 186 6.15 20.58 -7.22
CA GLY A 186 6.91 21.83 -7.29
C GLY A 186 6.68 22.67 -8.54
N ALA A 187 6.09 22.12 -9.61
CA ALA A 187 5.83 22.86 -10.84
C ALA A 187 4.46 23.57 -10.87
N GLY A 188 3.58 23.31 -9.88
CA GLY A 188 2.23 23.89 -9.80
C GLY A 188 1.27 23.45 -10.93
N LYS A 189 1.68 22.52 -11.77
CA LYS A 189 0.91 21.99 -12.90
C LYS A 189 1.19 20.51 -13.13
N THR A 190 0.32 19.83 -13.87
CA THR A 190 0.57 18.47 -14.31
C THR A 190 1.45 18.42 -15.55
N LYS A 191 2.21 17.35 -15.69
CA LYS A 191 2.98 17.00 -16.88
C LYS A 191 2.24 15.92 -17.67
N ARG A 192 2.29 15.99 -19.00
CA ARG A 192 1.73 14.93 -19.85
C ARG A 192 2.67 13.73 -19.86
N ALA A 193 2.12 12.58 -19.53
CA ALA A 193 2.74 11.26 -19.66
C ALA A 193 1.82 10.36 -20.50
N TYR A 194 2.18 9.11 -20.74
CA TYR A 194 1.44 8.18 -21.58
C TYR A 194 1.36 6.81 -20.93
N ILE A 195 0.24 6.12 -21.19
CA ILE A 195 0.11 4.68 -20.96
C ILE A 195 0.07 4.02 -22.32
N TRP A 196 1.05 3.18 -22.58
CA TRP A 196 1.09 2.30 -23.74
C TRP A 196 0.35 1.01 -23.42
N ALA A 197 -0.55 0.59 -24.32
CA ALA A 197 -1.24 -0.69 -24.26
C ALA A 197 -0.69 -1.59 -25.36
N TYR A 198 -0.29 -2.81 -25.01
CA TYR A 198 0.16 -3.82 -25.96
C TYR A 198 -0.80 -5.00 -25.87
N ALA A 199 -1.51 -5.30 -26.95
CA ALA A 199 -2.54 -6.31 -26.99
C ALA A 199 -2.19 -7.42 -27.99
N ARG A 200 -2.47 -8.65 -27.60
CA ARG A 200 -2.40 -9.80 -28.53
C ARG A 200 -3.44 -9.66 -29.63
N SER A 201 -3.12 -10.13 -30.80
CA SER A 201 -4.07 -10.15 -31.93
C SER A 201 -5.33 -10.95 -31.58
N GLY A 202 -6.49 -10.49 -32.10
CA GLY A 202 -7.74 -11.25 -32.00
C GLY A 202 -7.74 -12.61 -32.69
N PHE A 203 -6.71 -12.91 -33.49
CA PHE A 203 -6.51 -14.22 -34.11
C PHE A 203 -5.77 -15.23 -33.19
N ASP A 204 -5.21 -14.75 -32.07
CA ASP A 204 -4.59 -15.63 -31.08
C ASP A 204 -5.65 -16.35 -30.24
N VAL A 205 -5.32 -17.59 -29.82
CA VAL A 205 -6.23 -18.45 -29.05
C VAL A 205 -6.61 -17.84 -27.69
N SER A 206 -5.71 -17.05 -27.12
CA SER A 206 -5.92 -16.44 -25.80
C SER A 206 -5.71 -14.93 -25.87
N PRO A 207 -6.71 -14.12 -25.49
CA PRO A 207 -6.57 -12.68 -25.43
C PRO A 207 -5.62 -12.27 -24.27
N GLY A 208 -4.97 -11.13 -24.42
CA GLY A 208 -4.13 -10.56 -23.38
C GLY A 208 -3.74 -9.13 -23.72
N VAL A 209 -3.65 -8.29 -22.71
CA VAL A 209 -3.18 -6.92 -22.82
C VAL A 209 -2.26 -6.59 -21.65
N VAL A 210 -1.17 -5.89 -21.94
CA VAL A 210 -0.25 -5.38 -20.91
C VAL A 210 -0.04 -3.90 -21.12
N TYR A 211 0.13 -3.18 -20.02
CA TYR A 211 0.27 -1.72 -20.02
C TYR A 211 1.64 -1.30 -19.52
N GLU A 212 2.18 -0.25 -20.11
CA GLU A 212 3.42 0.38 -19.69
C GLU A 212 3.20 1.88 -19.50
N PHE A 213 3.67 2.42 -18.38
CA PHE A 213 3.66 3.86 -18.12
C PHE A 213 4.95 4.49 -18.62
N CYS A 214 4.84 5.52 -19.48
CA CYS A 214 5.97 6.23 -20.05
C CYS A 214 5.84 7.75 -19.86
N VAL A 215 6.96 8.41 -19.54
CA VAL A 215 7.00 9.87 -19.40
C VAL A 215 6.95 10.63 -20.74
N GLY A 216 6.90 9.94 -21.86
CA GLY A 216 6.85 10.52 -23.19
C GLY A 216 6.29 9.56 -24.25
N ARG A 217 6.04 10.10 -25.45
CA ARG A 217 5.45 9.40 -26.61
C ARG A 217 6.48 8.84 -27.60
N GLY A 218 7.75 9.10 -27.39
CA GLY A 218 8.79 8.78 -28.41
C GLY A 218 8.87 7.28 -28.70
N ALA A 219 9.24 6.91 -29.93
CA ALA A 219 9.39 5.53 -30.41
C ALA A 219 10.34 4.66 -29.54
N LYS A 220 11.25 5.31 -28.80
CA LYS A 220 12.16 4.61 -27.90
C LYS A 220 11.45 3.73 -26.87
N TYR A 221 10.29 4.17 -26.35
CA TYR A 221 9.54 3.44 -25.33
C TYR A 221 8.99 2.12 -25.86
N PRO A 222 8.16 2.10 -26.93
CA PRO A 222 7.69 0.81 -27.47
C PRO A 222 8.84 -0.06 -28.01
N LEU A 223 9.90 0.52 -28.56
CA LEU A 223 11.07 -0.26 -29.02
C LEU A 223 11.82 -0.94 -27.87
N GLU A 224 11.89 -0.31 -26.70
CA GLU A 224 12.50 -0.90 -25.52
C GLU A 224 11.60 -1.98 -24.89
N PHE A 225 10.30 -1.75 -24.86
CA PHE A 225 9.33 -2.69 -24.32
C PHE A 225 9.23 -3.99 -25.13
N LEU A 226 9.35 -3.91 -26.47
CA LEU A 226 9.20 -5.03 -27.39
C LEU A 226 10.49 -5.86 -27.57
N LYS A 227 11.60 -5.46 -26.95
CA LYS A 227 12.84 -6.25 -26.89
C LYS A 227 12.74 -7.42 -25.89
#